data_5c05f220115ee5bc32f236d6d16c3c06
#
_entry.id   5c05f220115ee5bc32f236d6d16c3c06
#
_cell.length_a   1.000
_cell.length_b   1.000
_cell.length_c   1.000
_cell.angle_alpha   90.00
_cell.angle_beta   90.00
_cell.angle_gamma   90.00
#
_symmetry.space_group_name_H-M   'P 1'
#
loop_
_entity.id
_entity.type
_entity.pdbx_description
1 polymer ?
#
loop_
_entity_poly.entity_id
_entity_poly.type
_entity_poly.pdbx_seq_one_letter_code
_entity_poly.pdbx_strand_id
1 'polypeptide(L)'
;MPGGRPRAFDPDTALDQALDVFWRNGFEGTSMAELTAAMGINKPSLYAAFGNKEELFTKALARYLDGPGAYATAALDADTGRDVVERLIHGAVELTAGAATPPGCLCVKTVQATGPDAHAAHRDAVAVRKAGEAALRRRLEQATDLPARHDPATLAALIHTISDGIAVQAAAGRSRAELRSIADSALHGILDHRA
;
A
#
# COMPACT_ATOMS: atom_id res chain seq x y z
N MET A 1 23.24 -34.98 7.28
CA MET A 1 22.01 -34.19 7.16
C MET A 1 21.70 -33.59 8.52
N PRO A 2 21.96 -32.27 8.77
CA PRO A 2 21.47 -31.68 10.02
C PRO A 2 19.99 -31.32 9.83
N GLY A 3 19.11 -32.15 10.33
CA GLY A 3 17.69 -31.86 10.48
C GLY A 3 17.52 -30.76 11.52
N GLY A 4 17.29 -29.51 11.07
CA GLY A 4 16.91 -28.44 11.98
C GLY A 4 15.61 -28.81 12.69
N ARG A 5 15.56 -28.56 14.01
CA ARG A 5 14.34 -28.73 14.82
C ARG A 5 13.18 -28.05 14.11
N PRO A 6 12.02 -28.69 13.92
CA PRO A 6 10.86 -28.08 13.29
C PRO A 6 10.61 -26.70 13.91
N ARG A 7 10.37 -25.66 13.11
CA ARG A 7 10.00 -24.33 13.61
C ARG A 7 8.72 -24.47 14.42
N ALA A 8 8.72 -23.92 15.64
CA ALA A 8 7.57 -24.01 16.55
C ALA A 8 6.39 -23.10 16.11
N PHE A 9 6.47 -22.43 14.95
CA PHE A 9 5.46 -21.52 14.43
C PHE A 9 5.48 -21.53 12.89
N ASP A 10 4.36 -21.16 12.29
CA ASP A 10 4.22 -20.94 10.85
C ASP A 10 4.74 -19.54 10.47
N PRO A 11 5.79 -19.42 9.61
CA PRO A 11 6.36 -18.13 9.24
C PRO A 11 5.41 -17.25 8.45
N ASP A 12 4.53 -17.81 7.61
CA ASP A 12 3.58 -17.03 6.81
C ASP A 12 2.53 -16.38 7.70
N THR A 13 1.95 -17.14 8.63
CA THR A 13 1.02 -16.61 9.64
C THR A 13 1.69 -15.53 10.50
N ALA A 14 2.92 -15.76 10.94
CA ALA A 14 3.65 -14.77 11.73
C ALA A 14 3.93 -13.48 10.93
N LEU A 15 4.24 -13.60 9.64
CA LEU A 15 4.46 -12.45 8.75
C LEU A 15 3.16 -11.65 8.53
N ASP A 16 2.00 -12.32 8.39
CA ASP A 16 0.70 -11.65 8.29
C ASP A 16 0.38 -10.85 9.56
N GLN A 17 0.69 -11.41 10.73
CA GLN A 17 0.53 -10.71 12.00
C GLN A 17 1.47 -9.50 12.12
N ALA A 18 2.72 -9.63 11.67
CA ALA A 18 3.66 -8.51 11.63
C ALA A 18 3.19 -7.41 10.66
N LEU A 19 2.68 -7.79 9.49
CA LEU A 19 2.09 -6.85 8.52
C LEU A 19 0.95 -6.05 9.15
N ASP A 20 0.04 -6.70 9.86
CA ASP A 20 -1.09 -6.02 10.52
C ASP A 20 -0.60 -4.98 11.55
N VAL A 21 0.42 -5.30 12.34
CA VAL A 21 1.04 -4.37 13.31
C VAL A 21 1.67 -3.18 12.59
N PHE A 22 2.50 -3.42 11.57
CA PHE A 22 3.11 -2.33 10.80
C PHE A 22 2.08 -1.46 10.09
N TRP A 23 1.03 -2.05 9.58
CA TRP A 23 -0.02 -1.31 8.86
C TRP A 23 -0.80 -0.40 9.81
N ARG A 24 -1.13 -0.87 11.03
CA ARG A 24 -1.81 -0.05 12.04
C ARG A 24 -0.94 1.09 12.55
N ASN A 25 0.29 0.76 12.94
CA ASN A 25 1.14 1.66 13.73
C ASN A 25 2.18 2.43 12.89
N GLY A 26 2.38 2.04 11.62
CA GLY A 26 3.54 2.47 10.83
C GLY A 26 4.84 1.83 11.30
N PHE A 27 5.93 2.07 10.56
CA PHE A 27 7.25 1.53 10.92
C PHE A 27 7.75 2.06 12.26
N GLU A 28 7.74 3.38 12.48
CA GLU A 28 8.26 4.00 13.70
C GLU A 28 7.44 3.67 14.93
N GLY A 29 6.10 3.69 14.82
CA GLY A 29 5.19 3.38 15.91
C GLY A 29 5.16 1.91 16.33
N THR A 30 5.88 1.03 15.61
CA THR A 30 5.92 -0.41 15.89
C THR A 30 7.16 -0.78 16.69
N SER A 31 7.01 -1.39 17.85
CA SER A 31 8.10 -1.92 18.67
C SER A 31 8.34 -3.40 18.43
N MET A 32 9.57 -3.87 18.73
CA MET A 32 9.90 -5.31 18.70
C MET A 32 9.09 -6.12 19.71
N ALA A 33 8.64 -5.51 20.81
CA ALA A 33 7.79 -6.17 21.81
C ALA A 33 6.38 -6.43 21.26
N GLU A 34 5.78 -5.44 20.58
CA GLU A 34 4.48 -5.58 19.91
C GLU A 34 4.54 -6.63 18.80
N LEU A 35 5.60 -6.62 17.98
CA LEU A 35 5.80 -7.63 16.94
C LEU A 35 5.86 -9.04 17.52
N THR A 36 6.71 -9.28 18.52
CA THR A 36 6.81 -10.61 19.13
C THR A 36 5.51 -11.06 19.79
N ALA A 37 4.79 -10.15 20.43
CA ALA A 37 3.49 -10.45 21.04
C ALA A 37 2.44 -10.81 19.98
N ALA A 38 2.32 -10.02 18.90
CA ALA A 38 1.38 -10.28 17.83
C ALA A 38 1.70 -11.58 17.08
N MET A 39 2.98 -11.82 16.77
CA MET A 39 3.45 -13.00 16.05
C MET A 39 3.44 -14.27 16.92
N GLY A 40 3.20 -14.17 18.23
CA GLY A 40 3.22 -15.31 19.17
C GLY A 40 4.58 -16.01 19.29
N ILE A 41 5.68 -15.31 19.02
CA ILE A 41 7.04 -15.86 19.02
C ILE A 41 7.96 -15.05 19.94
N ASN A 42 9.01 -15.69 20.43
CA ASN A 42 10.02 -14.99 21.22
C ASN A 42 11.01 -14.20 20.33
N LYS A 43 11.70 -13.23 20.92
CA LYS A 43 12.65 -12.36 20.22
C LYS A 43 13.77 -13.12 19.49
N PRO A 44 14.44 -14.14 20.06
CA PRO A 44 15.41 -14.97 19.33
C PRO A 44 14.84 -15.65 18.09
N SER A 45 13.61 -16.19 18.16
CA SER A 45 12.95 -16.83 17.03
C SER A 45 12.62 -15.83 15.92
N LEU A 46 12.19 -14.61 16.28
CA LEU A 46 11.95 -13.54 15.31
C LEU A 46 13.23 -13.19 14.56
N TYR A 47 14.32 -12.91 15.27
CA TYR A 47 15.60 -12.58 14.63
C TYR A 47 16.14 -13.71 13.74
N ALA A 48 16.00 -14.95 14.19
CA ALA A 48 16.45 -16.11 13.41
C ALA A 48 15.63 -16.32 12.12
N ALA A 49 14.34 -15.98 12.10
CA ALA A 49 13.47 -16.21 10.95
C ALA A 49 13.38 -15.00 10.01
N PHE A 50 13.36 -13.80 10.57
CA PHE A 50 13.01 -12.58 9.82
C PHE A 50 14.11 -11.53 9.81
N GLY A 51 15.14 -11.66 10.65
CA GLY A 51 16.19 -10.67 10.83
C GLY A 51 15.76 -9.52 11.75
N ASN A 52 16.31 -8.35 11.52
CA ASN A 52 15.98 -7.15 12.28
C ASN A 52 14.61 -6.55 11.88
N LYS A 53 14.21 -5.45 12.53
CA LYS A 53 12.92 -4.79 12.27
C LYS A 53 12.78 -4.32 10.82
N GLU A 54 13.86 -3.83 10.23
CA GLU A 54 13.88 -3.35 8.83
C GLU A 54 13.70 -4.52 7.85
N GLU A 55 14.42 -5.62 8.07
CA GLU A 55 14.32 -6.83 7.24
C GLU A 55 12.92 -7.47 7.35
N LEU A 56 12.34 -7.49 8.55
CA LEU A 56 10.97 -7.92 8.75
C LEU A 56 9.98 -6.99 8.05
N PHE A 57 10.20 -5.67 8.12
CA PHE A 57 9.36 -4.70 7.43
C PHE A 57 9.41 -4.87 5.90
N THR A 58 10.59 -5.07 5.31
CA THR A 58 10.74 -5.31 3.87
C THR A 58 9.93 -6.55 3.44
N LYS A 59 9.95 -7.63 4.25
CA LYS A 59 9.13 -8.83 4.00
C LYS A 59 7.63 -8.53 4.15
N ALA A 60 7.24 -7.78 5.16
CA ALA A 60 5.85 -7.38 5.38
C ALA A 60 5.33 -6.46 4.26
N LEU A 61 6.18 -5.55 3.76
CA LEU A 61 5.86 -4.69 2.61
C LEU A 61 5.64 -5.51 1.33
N ALA A 62 6.50 -6.50 1.05
CA ALA A 62 6.29 -7.42 -0.06
C ALA A 62 4.96 -8.18 0.07
N ARG A 63 4.68 -8.73 1.26
CA ARG A 63 3.41 -9.40 1.56
C ARG A 63 2.19 -8.49 1.39
N TYR A 64 2.32 -7.21 1.76
CA TYR A 64 1.29 -6.19 1.53
C TYR A 64 1.01 -5.98 0.04
N LEU A 65 2.06 -5.88 -0.78
CA LEU A 65 1.96 -5.64 -2.22
C LEU A 65 1.36 -6.84 -2.97
N ASP A 66 1.74 -8.05 -2.58
CA ASP A 66 1.24 -9.31 -3.18
C ASP A 66 -0.19 -9.65 -2.72
N GLY A 67 -0.62 -9.10 -1.59
CA GLY A 67 -1.93 -9.32 -0.98
C GLY A 67 -2.84 -8.09 -1.10
N PRO A 68 -3.05 -7.34 -0.01
CA PRO A 68 -4.01 -6.23 0.01
C PRO A 68 -3.72 -5.15 -1.04
N GLY A 69 -2.45 -4.87 -1.33
CA GLY A 69 -2.01 -3.88 -2.30
C GLY A 69 -2.07 -4.32 -3.76
N ALA A 70 -2.29 -5.61 -4.02
CA ALA A 70 -2.27 -6.18 -5.37
C ALA A 70 -3.33 -5.57 -6.31
N TYR A 71 -4.39 -4.98 -5.77
CA TYR A 71 -5.40 -4.28 -6.57
C TYR A 71 -4.80 -3.22 -7.50
N ALA A 72 -3.72 -2.54 -7.05
CA ALA A 72 -3.10 -1.48 -7.83
C ALA A 72 -2.42 -2.01 -9.11
N THR A 73 -1.76 -3.17 -9.01
CA THR A 73 -1.19 -3.86 -10.18
C THR A 73 -2.29 -4.44 -11.05
N ALA A 74 -3.28 -5.10 -10.46
CA ALA A 74 -4.42 -5.67 -11.19
C ALA A 74 -5.25 -4.62 -11.94
N ALA A 75 -5.32 -3.39 -11.44
CA ALA A 75 -6.02 -2.31 -12.13
C ALA A 75 -5.37 -1.94 -13.47
N LEU A 76 -4.04 -2.12 -13.61
CA LEU A 76 -3.33 -1.80 -14.85
C LEU A 76 -3.68 -2.76 -16.00
N ASP A 77 -4.21 -3.95 -15.69
CA ASP A 77 -4.64 -4.96 -16.67
C ASP A 77 -6.07 -4.72 -17.19
N ALA A 78 -6.73 -3.62 -16.77
CA ALA A 78 -8.05 -3.27 -17.28
C ALA A 78 -8.01 -2.92 -18.78
N ASP A 79 -9.10 -3.21 -19.49
CA ASP A 79 -9.19 -3.08 -20.95
C ASP A 79 -8.98 -1.64 -21.42
N THR A 80 -9.53 -0.66 -20.70
CA THR A 80 -9.51 0.76 -21.07
C THR A 80 -8.71 1.60 -20.09
N GLY A 81 -8.19 2.75 -20.53
CA GLY A 81 -7.53 3.72 -19.66
C GLY A 81 -8.49 4.29 -18.61
N ARG A 82 -9.76 4.48 -18.98
CA ARG A 82 -10.83 4.89 -18.06
C ARG A 82 -11.00 3.89 -16.94
N ASP A 83 -11.13 2.61 -17.25
CA ASP A 83 -11.27 1.54 -16.24
C ASP A 83 -10.05 1.44 -15.31
N VAL A 84 -8.83 1.66 -15.85
CA VAL A 84 -7.60 1.72 -15.03
C VAL A 84 -7.73 2.80 -13.97
N VAL A 85 -8.10 4.02 -14.36
CA VAL A 85 -8.23 5.16 -13.45
C VAL A 85 -9.33 4.90 -12.41
N GLU A 86 -10.50 4.40 -12.83
CA GLU A 86 -11.61 4.09 -11.94
C GLU A 86 -11.24 3.01 -10.92
N ARG A 87 -10.63 1.89 -11.37
CA ARG A 87 -10.22 0.78 -10.49
C ARG A 87 -9.16 1.21 -9.49
N LEU A 88 -8.22 2.07 -9.88
CA LEU A 88 -7.19 2.56 -8.96
C LEU A 88 -7.77 3.44 -7.86
N ILE A 89 -8.60 4.43 -8.22
CA ILE A 89 -9.15 5.38 -7.25
C ILE A 89 -10.17 4.67 -6.33
N HIS A 90 -11.09 3.87 -6.87
CA HIS A 90 -12.02 3.10 -6.06
C HIS A 90 -11.31 2.02 -5.21
N GLY A 91 -10.32 1.34 -5.79
CA GLY A 91 -9.52 0.36 -5.05
C GLY A 91 -8.78 0.97 -3.86
N ALA A 92 -8.31 2.22 -3.98
CA ALA A 92 -7.73 2.94 -2.85
C ALA A 92 -8.77 3.16 -1.72
N VAL A 93 -10.02 3.47 -2.03
CA VAL A 93 -11.10 3.56 -1.02
C VAL A 93 -11.33 2.21 -0.35
N GLU A 94 -11.47 1.14 -1.15
CA GLU A 94 -11.73 -0.20 -0.63
C GLU A 94 -10.59 -0.71 0.27
N LEU A 95 -9.34 -0.49 -0.15
CA LEU A 95 -8.17 -0.87 0.64
C LEU A 95 -8.08 -0.10 1.96
N THR A 96 -8.28 1.22 1.91
CA THR A 96 -7.91 2.10 3.03
C THR A 96 -9.04 2.36 4.02
N ALA A 97 -10.30 2.13 3.62
CA ALA A 97 -11.49 2.31 4.43
C ALA A 97 -12.40 1.07 4.45
N GLY A 98 -11.89 -0.07 4.00
CA GLY A 98 -12.59 -1.36 4.08
C GLY A 98 -12.70 -1.87 5.52
N ALA A 99 -13.74 -2.67 5.80
CA ALA A 99 -13.96 -3.22 7.15
C ALA A 99 -12.94 -4.31 7.54
N ALA A 100 -12.27 -4.92 6.56
CA ALA A 100 -11.35 -6.05 6.75
C ALA A 100 -9.88 -5.63 6.90
N THR A 101 -9.57 -4.35 6.70
CA THR A 101 -8.18 -3.85 6.65
C THR A 101 -7.98 -2.71 7.65
N PRO A 102 -6.75 -2.53 8.19
CA PRO A 102 -6.42 -1.34 8.95
C PRO A 102 -6.63 -0.07 8.13
N PRO A 103 -7.14 1.03 8.74
CA PRO A 103 -7.39 2.26 8.01
C PRO A 103 -6.09 2.89 7.49
N GLY A 104 -6.15 3.38 6.24
CA GLY A 104 -5.01 3.99 5.56
C GLY A 104 -4.14 2.99 4.78
N CYS A 105 -3.08 3.49 4.17
CA CYS A 105 -2.15 2.72 3.34
C CYS A 105 -0.79 2.56 4.04
N LEU A 106 -0.23 1.33 4.06
CA LEU A 106 1.08 1.08 4.66
C LEU A 106 2.18 1.94 4.02
N CYS A 107 2.21 2.02 2.68
CA CYS A 107 3.21 2.82 1.97
C CYS A 107 3.10 4.31 2.31
N VAL A 108 1.88 4.87 2.34
CA VAL A 108 1.66 6.30 2.66
C VAL A 108 2.11 6.62 4.09
N LYS A 109 1.80 5.77 5.06
CA LYS A 109 2.28 5.93 6.44
C LYS A 109 3.80 5.87 6.52
N THR A 110 4.43 4.98 5.77
CA THR A 110 5.89 4.76 5.84
C THR A 110 6.69 5.88 5.18
N VAL A 111 6.21 6.49 4.09
CA VAL A 111 6.91 7.65 3.49
C VAL A 111 6.90 8.89 4.38
N GLN A 112 6.08 8.93 5.40
CA GLN A 112 6.06 10.01 6.40
C GLN A 112 6.99 9.72 7.59
N ALA A 113 7.59 8.54 7.67
CA ALA A 113 8.55 8.18 8.72
C ALA A 113 9.88 8.94 8.51
N THR A 114 10.34 9.64 9.54
CA THR A 114 11.49 10.54 9.48
C THR A 114 12.61 10.20 10.46
N GLY A 115 12.39 9.23 11.35
CA GLY A 115 13.37 8.82 12.33
C GLY A 115 14.60 8.11 11.73
N PRO A 116 15.74 8.13 12.42
CA PRO A 116 17.00 7.58 11.93
C PRO A 116 16.88 6.08 11.60
N ASP A 117 16.09 5.35 12.36
CA ASP A 117 15.89 3.89 12.16
C ASP A 117 14.88 3.58 11.03
N ALA A 118 14.20 4.58 10.47
CA ALA A 118 13.19 4.41 9.42
C ALA A 118 13.74 4.56 7.99
N HIS A 119 15.03 4.89 7.83
CA HIS A 119 15.59 5.25 6.52
C HIS A 119 15.46 4.13 5.48
N ALA A 120 15.65 2.86 5.85
CA ALA A 120 15.50 1.75 4.92
C ALA A 120 14.02 1.56 4.54
N ALA A 121 13.13 1.49 5.53
CA ALA A 121 11.69 1.36 5.30
C ALA A 121 11.12 2.51 4.46
N HIS A 122 11.56 3.75 4.73
CA HIS A 122 11.20 4.93 3.93
C HIS A 122 11.65 4.79 2.47
N ARG A 123 12.93 4.41 2.22
CA ARG A 123 13.44 4.19 0.86
C ARG A 123 12.65 3.12 0.11
N ASP A 124 12.34 1.99 0.77
CA ASP A 124 11.57 0.91 0.19
C ASP A 124 10.16 1.39 -0.20
N ALA A 125 9.46 2.09 0.69
CA ALA A 125 8.14 2.63 0.42
C ALA A 125 8.15 3.68 -0.71
N VAL A 126 9.15 4.56 -0.76
CA VAL A 126 9.35 5.54 -1.85
C VAL A 126 9.62 4.83 -3.17
N ALA A 127 10.46 3.80 -3.18
CA ALA A 127 10.78 3.03 -4.39
C ALA A 127 9.53 2.32 -4.96
N VAL A 128 8.74 1.68 -4.11
CA VAL A 128 7.46 1.05 -4.48
C VAL A 128 6.52 2.05 -5.12
N ARG A 129 6.35 3.22 -4.49
CA ARG A 129 5.44 4.27 -4.98
C ARG A 129 5.88 4.82 -6.34
N LYS A 130 7.18 5.11 -6.50
CA LYS A 130 7.74 5.56 -7.78
C LYS A 130 7.57 4.52 -8.88
N ALA A 131 7.78 3.24 -8.57
CA ALA A 131 7.58 2.15 -9.52
C ALA A 131 6.11 2.02 -9.95
N GLY A 132 5.17 2.14 -9.01
CA GLY A 132 3.73 2.14 -9.29
C GLY A 132 3.30 3.31 -10.18
N GLU A 133 3.74 4.53 -9.86
CA GLU A 133 3.47 5.72 -10.67
C GLU A 133 4.04 5.58 -12.09
N ALA A 134 5.28 5.09 -12.23
CA ALA A 134 5.89 4.86 -13.52
C ALA A 134 5.16 3.76 -14.33
N ALA A 135 4.66 2.71 -13.68
CA ALA A 135 3.87 1.67 -14.33
C ALA A 135 2.51 2.22 -14.81
N LEU A 136 1.83 2.99 -13.98
CA LEU A 136 0.59 3.66 -14.34
C LEU A 136 0.81 4.61 -15.52
N ARG A 137 1.84 5.48 -15.47
CA ARG A 137 2.18 6.36 -16.57
C ARG A 137 2.31 5.59 -17.90
N ARG A 138 3.12 4.51 -17.93
CA ARG A 138 3.29 3.69 -19.15
C ARG A 138 1.95 3.11 -19.66
N ARG A 139 1.06 2.72 -18.75
CA ARG A 139 -0.26 2.20 -19.13
C ARG A 139 -1.16 3.31 -19.71
N LEU A 140 -1.10 4.52 -19.14
CA LEU A 140 -1.88 5.68 -19.64
C LEU A 140 -1.34 6.20 -20.97
N GLU A 141 -0.03 6.13 -21.24
CA GLU A 141 0.57 6.45 -22.55
C GLU A 141 0.03 5.57 -23.69
N GLN A 142 -0.47 4.38 -23.38
CA GLN A 142 -1.06 3.43 -24.34
C GLN A 142 -2.59 3.59 -24.47
N ALA A 143 -3.22 4.38 -23.61
CA ALA A 143 -4.67 4.55 -23.60
C ALA A 143 -5.12 5.54 -24.69
N THR A 144 -6.18 5.20 -25.41
CA THR A 144 -6.76 6.03 -26.48
C THR A 144 -8.13 6.61 -26.11
N ASP A 145 -8.65 6.26 -24.94
CA ASP A 145 -10.00 6.58 -24.47
C ASP A 145 -10.02 7.66 -23.37
N LEU A 146 -8.85 8.20 -23.02
CA LEU A 146 -8.72 9.27 -22.04
C LEU A 146 -8.82 10.66 -22.70
N PRO A 147 -9.31 11.69 -21.97
CA PRO A 147 -9.37 13.04 -22.52
C PRO A 147 -7.97 13.55 -22.93
N ALA A 148 -7.85 14.05 -24.15
CA ALA A 148 -6.58 14.50 -24.75
C ALA A 148 -5.89 15.65 -23.99
N ARG A 149 -6.60 16.34 -23.08
CA ARG A 149 -6.04 17.40 -22.22
C ARG A 149 -5.07 16.91 -21.16
N HIS A 150 -5.06 15.61 -20.87
CA HIS A 150 -4.20 15.04 -19.82
C HIS A 150 -2.88 14.55 -20.43
N ASP A 151 -1.79 15.15 -19.95
CA ASP A 151 -0.47 14.55 -20.10
C ASP A 151 -0.40 13.28 -19.20
N PRO A 152 -0.02 12.12 -19.75
CA PRO A 152 -0.01 10.86 -19.01
C PRO A 152 0.83 10.87 -17.72
N ALA A 153 1.95 11.59 -17.70
CA ALA A 153 2.79 11.68 -16.51
C ALA A 153 2.09 12.49 -15.40
N THR A 154 1.52 13.64 -15.77
CA THR A 154 0.75 14.48 -14.86
C THR A 154 -0.50 13.75 -14.35
N LEU A 155 -1.19 13.02 -15.23
CA LEU A 155 -2.36 12.23 -14.82
C LEU A 155 -1.99 11.10 -13.86
N ALA A 156 -0.90 10.39 -14.10
CA ALA A 156 -0.41 9.36 -13.18
C ALA A 156 -0.11 9.94 -11.79
N ALA A 157 0.61 11.07 -11.74
CA ALA A 157 0.91 11.77 -10.48
C ALA A 157 -0.38 12.25 -9.77
N LEU A 158 -1.36 12.76 -10.51
CA LEU A 158 -2.65 13.20 -9.97
C LEU A 158 -3.42 12.03 -9.34
N ILE A 159 -3.50 10.88 -10.02
CA ILE A 159 -4.17 9.68 -9.52
C ILE A 159 -3.50 9.18 -8.22
N HIS A 160 -2.16 9.16 -8.20
CA HIS A 160 -1.42 8.82 -6.98
C HIS A 160 -1.70 9.81 -5.84
N THR A 161 -1.71 11.11 -6.13
CA THR A 161 -2.01 12.16 -5.14
C THR A 161 -3.42 12.01 -4.55
N ILE A 162 -4.42 11.72 -5.39
CA ILE A 162 -5.80 11.47 -4.93
C ILE A 162 -5.85 10.21 -4.05
N SER A 163 -5.22 9.13 -4.48
CA SER A 163 -5.16 7.88 -3.72
C SER A 163 -4.48 8.06 -2.35
N ASP A 164 -3.43 8.88 -2.29
CA ASP A 164 -2.77 9.25 -1.04
C ASP A 164 -3.67 10.07 -0.13
N GLY A 165 -4.36 11.06 -0.70
CA GLY A 165 -5.33 11.86 0.02
C GLY A 165 -6.45 10.99 0.61
N ILE A 166 -6.97 10.02 -0.14
CA ILE A 166 -7.95 9.04 0.33
C ILE A 166 -7.38 8.24 1.51
N ALA A 167 -6.16 7.73 1.39
CA ALA A 167 -5.52 6.95 2.45
C ALA A 167 -5.30 7.75 3.74
N VAL A 168 -4.89 9.02 3.63
CA VAL A 168 -4.72 9.93 4.78
C VAL A 168 -6.06 10.22 5.44
N GLN A 169 -7.10 10.51 4.65
CA GLN A 169 -8.44 10.80 5.17
C GLN A 169 -9.09 9.56 5.83
N ALA A 170 -8.86 8.37 5.27
CA ALA A 170 -9.28 7.11 5.89
C ALA A 170 -8.61 6.89 7.25
N ALA A 171 -7.30 7.13 7.33
CA ALA A 171 -6.55 7.04 8.60
C ALA A 171 -7.03 8.08 9.63
N ALA A 172 -7.54 9.24 9.17
CA ALA A 172 -8.16 10.26 10.01
C ALA A 172 -9.61 9.96 10.42
N GLY A 173 -10.16 8.80 10.03
CA GLY A 173 -11.49 8.34 10.44
C GLY A 173 -12.63 8.77 9.52
N ARG A 174 -12.36 9.30 8.32
CA ARG A 174 -13.40 9.57 7.34
C ARG A 174 -14.05 8.26 6.88
N SER A 175 -15.37 8.23 6.81
CA SER A 175 -16.12 7.04 6.45
C SER A 175 -15.89 6.62 4.98
N ARG A 176 -16.03 5.32 4.72
CA ARG A 176 -15.95 4.76 3.35
C ARG A 176 -16.95 5.42 2.39
N ALA A 177 -18.15 5.73 2.85
CA ALA A 177 -19.18 6.38 2.02
C ALA A 177 -18.75 7.79 1.59
N GLU A 178 -18.21 8.59 2.51
CA GLU A 178 -17.69 9.93 2.20
C GLU A 178 -16.49 9.86 1.25
N LEU A 179 -15.55 8.91 1.49
CA LEU A 179 -14.38 8.71 0.63
C LEU A 179 -14.79 8.27 -0.78
N ARG A 180 -15.83 7.44 -0.89
CA ARG A 180 -16.37 7.04 -2.18
C ARG A 180 -16.97 8.24 -2.93
N SER A 181 -17.72 9.09 -2.27
CA SER A 181 -18.26 10.32 -2.87
C SER A 181 -17.15 11.26 -3.35
N ILE A 182 -16.05 11.38 -2.59
CA ILE A 182 -14.87 12.16 -2.99
C ILE A 182 -14.21 11.52 -4.24
N ALA A 183 -14.05 10.20 -4.24
CA ALA A 183 -13.50 9.46 -5.36
C ALA A 183 -14.32 9.65 -6.64
N ASP A 184 -15.66 9.52 -6.54
CA ASP A 184 -16.58 9.72 -7.67
C ASP A 184 -16.52 11.16 -8.22
N SER A 185 -16.41 12.15 -7.33
CA SER A 185 -16.24 13.55 -7.73
C SER A 185 -14.92 13.81 -8.46
N ALA A 186 -13.83 13.19 -7.99
CA ALA A 186 -12.52 13.28 -8.64
C ALA A 186 -12.53 12.60 -10.02
N LEU A 187 -13.12 11.41 -10.11
CA LEU A 187 -13.28 10.66 -11.36
C LEU A 187 -14.09 11.46 -12.39
N HIS A 188 -15.21 12.06 -12.00
CA HIS A 188 -16.00 12.92 -12.87
C HIS A 188 -15.13 14.08 -13.41
N GLY A 189 -14.37 14.76 -12.57
CA GLY A 189 -13.49 15.86 -12.99
C GLY A 189 -12.37 15.41 -13.94
N ILE A 190 -11.84 14.20 -13.75
CA ILE A 190 -10.77 13.65 -14.58
C ILE A 190 -11.32 13.16 -15.94
N LEU A 191 -12.41 12.39 -15.92
CA LEU A 191 -12.84 11.60 -17.06
C LEU A 191 -13.91 12.27 -17.92
N ASP A 192 -14.77 13.11 -17.35
CA ASP A 192 -15.99 13.56 -18.01
C ASP A 192 -16.02 15.06 -18.36
N HIS A 193 -15.05 15.86 -17.89
CA HIS A 193 -15.04 17.29 -18.18
C HIS A 193 -14.74 17.50 -19.68
N ARG A 194 -15.79 17.82 -20.44
CA ARG A 194 -15.65 18.37 -21.81
C ARG A 194 -15.26 19.83 -21.66
N ALA A 195 -14.18 20.23 -22.34
CA ALA A 195 -13.81 21.62 -22.51
C ALA A 195 -14.92 22.34 -23.32
#